data_9bdf9ae0f11f21d3fda8bddcdd13847e
#
_entry.id   9bdf9ae0f11f21d3fda8bddcdd13847e
#
_cell.length_a   1.000
_cell.length_b   1.000
_cell.length_c   1.000
_cell.angle_alpha   90.00
_cell.angle_beta   90.00
_cell.angle_gamma   90.00
#
_symmetry.space_group_name_H-M   'P 1'
#
loop_
_entity.id
_entity.type
_entity.pdbx_description
1 polymer ?
#
loop_
_entity_poly.entity_id
_entity_poly.type
_entity_poly.pdbx_seq_one_letter_code
_entity_poly.pdbx_strand_id
1 'polypeptide(L)'
;RVASDLGVTGAVGDMQYPLRSLNKIMLDEAVGKGEVAVSTDLLLFGRNSRPLTQLLAYADDPYLPGLTGHEDACVKFLSDLGIELKVGEKWRAYNDLSPSEKKKLVSALAELLSVRVSPEAAGKLTGDVFTLLNRPEGTELRDASEFSTLLNACGRNGKAELGVGVCLSRPGSYEQGRLLLA
;
A
#
# COMPACT_ATOMS: atom_id res chain seq x y z
N ARG A 1 8.34 -21.94 -13.55
CA ARG A 1 7.65 -20.64 -13.60
C ARG A 1 8.40 -19.70 -12.69
N VAL A 2 9.00 -18.68 -13.24
CA VAL A 2 9.65 -17.64 -12.43
C VAL A 2 8.52 -16.85 -11.78
N ALA A 3 8.53 -16.74 -10.47
CA ALA A 3 7.56 -15.94 -9.71
C ALA A 3 8.00 -14.46 -9.76
N SER A 4 7.83 -13.82 -10.92
CA SER A 4 8.31 -12.45 -11.15
C SER A 4 7.65 -11.44 -10.21
N ASP A 5 6.38 -11.68 -9.82
CA ASP A 5 5.66 -10.90 -8.82
C ASP A 5 6.35 -10.91 -7.44
N LEU A 6 6.83 -12.08 -7.00
CA LEU A 6 7.59 -12.21 -5.75
C LEU A 6 8.98 -11.55 -5.83
N GLY A 7 9.61 -11.62 -7.02
CA GLY A 7 10.88 -10.91 -7.26
C GLY A 7 10.73 -9.40 -7.14
N VAL A 8 9.66 -8.83 -7.71
CA VAL A 8 9.31 -7.40 -7.56
C VAL A 8 9.00 -7.07 -6.10
N THR A 9 8.22 -7.90 -5.41
CA THR A 9 7.89 -7.72 -3.99
C THR A 9 9.16 -7.69 -3.12
N GLY A 10 10.10 -8.62 -3.35
CA GLY A 10 11.36 -8.67 -2.63
C GLY A 10 12.23 -7.43 -2.87
N ALA A 11 12.34 -6.99 -4.14
CA ALA A 11 13.10 -5.79 -4.50
C ALA A 11 12.52 -4.51 -3.84
N VAL A 12 11.19 -4.38 -3.80
CA VAL A 12 10.50 -3.27 -3.14
C VAL A 12 10.76 -3.31 -1.63
N GLY A 13 10.64 -4.49 -1.01
CA GLY A 13 10.84 -4.68 0.43
C GLY A 13 12.26 -4.41 0.91
N ASP A 14 13.26 -4.61 0.02
CA ASP A 14 14.66 -4.31 0.26
C ASP A 14 15.06 -2.90 -0.21
N MET A 15 14.09 -2.05 -0.52
CA MET A 15 14.26 -0.68 -1.03
C MET A 15 15.17 -0.60 -2.28
N GLN A 16 15.37 -1.72 -2.97
CA GLN A 16 16.07 -1.80 -4.23
C GLN A 16 15.06 -1.59 -5.36
N TYR A 17 14.77 -0.36 -5.67
CA TYR A 17 13.81 -0.02 -6.72
C TYR A 17 13.94 -0.97 -7.91
N PRO A 18 12.87 -1.72 -8.31
CA PRO A 18 12.93 -2.77 -9.33
C PRO A 18 13.22 -2.25 -10.74
N LEU A 19 13.52 -0.97 -10.89
CA LEU A 19 13.80 -0.30 -12.17
C LEU A 19 15.27 -0.39 -12.61
N ARG A 20 16.15 -1.12 -11.88
CA ARG A 20 17.58 -1.21 -12.23
C ARG A 20 18.03 -2.65 -12.37
N SER A 21 18.97 -2.90 -13.30
CA SER A 21 19.65 -4.17 -13.50
C SER A 21 18.69 -5.37 -13.58
N LEU A 22 18.95 -6.43 -12.85
CA LEU A 22 18.15 -7.65 -12.82
C LEU A 22 16.70 -7.41 -12.38
N ASN A 23 16.49 -6.51 -11.40
CA ASN A 23 15.16 -6.17 -10.91
C ASN A 23 14.30 -5.53 -12.02
N LYS A 24 14.90 -4.75 -12.91
CA LYS A 24 14.19 -4.21 -14.08
C LYS A 24 13.79 -5.31 -15.06
N ILE A 25 14.66 -6.27 -15.31
CA ILE A 25 14.36 -7.41 -16.21
C ILE A 25 13.17 -8.20 -15.66
N MET A 26 13.15 -8.48 -14.34
CA MET A 26 12.04 -9.18 -13.68
C MET A 26 10.75 -8.38 -13.74
N LEU A 27 10.83 -7.05 -13.53
CA LEU A 27 9.67 -6.17 -13.64
C LEU A 27 9.11 -6.16 -15.07
N ASP A 28 9.97 -5.97 -16.08
CA ASP A 28 9.55 -5.93 -17.49
C ASP A 28 8.91 -7.25 -17.91
N GLU A 29 9.43 -8.38 -17.42
CA GLU A 29 8.84 -9.70 -17.64
C GLU A 29 7.46 -9.82 -16.97
N ALA A 30 7.32 -9.38 -15.71
CA ALA A 30 6.06 -9.42 -14.97
C ALA A 30 5.00 -8.52 -15.61
N VAL A 31 5.37 -7.32 -16.05
CA VAL A 31 4.48 -6.40 -16.78
C VAL A 31 4.07 -6.99 -18.12
N GLY A 32 5.02 -7.54 -18.89
CA GLY A 32 4.76 -8.18 -20.18
C GLY A 32 3.82 -9.39 -20.08
N LYS A 33 3.81 -10.09 -18.95
CA LYS A 33 2.89 -11.20 -18.64
C LYS A 33 1.54 -10.75 -18.05
N GLY A 34 1.36 -9.46 -17.77
CA GLY A 34 0.16 -8.96 -17.09
C GLY A 34 0.06 -9.40 -15.61
N GLU A 35 1.19 -9.70 -14.98
CA GLU A 35 1.26 -10.11 -13.55
C GLU A 35 1.41 -8.89 -12.64
N VAL A 36 2.06 -7.83 -13.13
CA VAL A 36 2.31 -6.59 -12.39
C VAL A 36 1.90 -5.38 -13.23
N ALA A 37 1.20 -4.43 -12.62
CA ALA A 37 0.97 -3.11 -13.17
C ALA A 37 1.80 -2.08 -12.40
N VAL A 38 2.36 -1.11 -13.15
CA VAL A 38 3.11 0.02 -12.56
C VAL A 38 2.31 1.29 -12.76
N SER A 39 2.16 2.07 -11.71
CA SER A 39 1.51 3.39 -11.76
C SER A 39 2.16 4.33 -10.76
N THR A 40 1.98 5.63 -10.96
CA THR A 40 2.32 6.63 -9.93
C THR A 40 1.07 6.90 -9.11
N ASP A 41 1.14 6.65 -7.79
CA ASP A 41 -0.01 6.82 -6.88
C ASP A 41 0.47 7.12 -5.45
N LEU A 42 -0.47 7.23 -4.51
CA LEU A 42 -0.24 7.43 -3.09
C LEU A 42 0.62 6.31 -2.49
N LEU A 43 1.64 6.63 -1.69
CA LEU A 43 2.56 5.65 -1.10
C LEU A 43 2.21 5.21 0.33
N LEU A 44 1.09 5.68 0.91
CA LEU A 44 0.69 5.28 2.25
C LEU A 44 0.36 3.78 2.32
N PHE A 45 0.81 3.12 3.39
CA PHE A 45 0.53 1.71 3.66
C PHE A 45 -0.96 1.49 3.97
N GLY A 46 -1.56 0.46 3.36
CA GLY A 46 -2.95 0.10 3.59
C GLY A 46 -3.93 0.62 2.53
N ARG A 47 -3.42 1.06 1.36
CA ARG A 47 -4.27 1.55 0.24
C ARG A 47 -5.28 0.52 -0.25
N ASN A 48 -4.93 -0.77 -0.18
CA ASN A 48 -5.79 -1.87 -0.61
C ASN A 48 -6.61 -2.46 0.55
N SER A 49 -6.05 -2.48 1.75
CA SER A 49 -6.51 -3.34 2.84
C SER A 49 -7.16 -2.59 3.99
N ARG A 50 -6.91 -1.28 4.13
CA ARG A 50 -7.43 -0.47 5.24
C ARG A 50 -8.57 0.45 4.83
N PRO A 51 -9.57 0.65 5.72
CA PRO A 51 -10.51 1.77 5.59
C PRO A 51 -9.78 3.11 5.47
N LEU A 52 -10.35 4.07 4.73
CA LEU A 52 -9.75 5.39 4.48
C LEU A 52 -9.35 6.12 5.78
N THR A 53 -10.14 6.03 6.83
CA THR A 53 -9.83 6.65 8.13
C THR A 53 -8.58 6.04 8.75
N GLN A 54 -8.44 4.72 8.70
CA GLN A 54 -7.28 4.02 9.23
C GLN A 54 -6.04 4.20 8.34
N LEU A 55 -6.22 4.32 7.03
CA LEU A 55 -5.12 4.66 6.11
C LEU A 55 -4.42 5.95 6.55
N LEU A 56 -5.21 6.99 6.91
CA LEU A 56 -4.67 8.28 7.32
C LEU A 56 -4.22 8.29 8.79
N ALA A 57 -5.00 7.68 9.68
CA ALA A 57 -4.71 7.68 11.11
C ALA A 57 -3.47 6.85 11.46
N TYR A 58 -3.13 5.83 10.67
CA TYR A 58 -1.97 4.96 10.91
C TYR A 58 -0.79 5.27 9.96
N ALA A 59 -0.85 6.40 9.25
CA ALA A 59 0.26 6.86 8.44
C ALA A 59 1.40 7.35 9.35
N ASP A 60 2.58 6.78 9.20
CA ASP A 60 3.79 7.11 9.95
C ASP A 60 4.90 7.69 9.05
N ASP A 61 4.97 7.28 7.81
CA ASP A 61 5.89 7.81 6.80
C ASP A 61 5.17 8.04 5.45
N PRO A 62 4.85 9.30 5.12
CA PRO A 62 5.03 10.52 5.93
C PRO A 62 4.02 10.62 7.08
N TYR A 63 4.48 11.13 8.22
CA TYR A 63 3.59 11.54 9.31
C TYR A 63 2.64 12.65 8.83
N LEU A 64 1.34 12.51 9.09
CA LEU A 64 0.32 13.47 8.67
C LEU A 64 -0.10 14.34 9.85
N PRO A 65 0.37 15.60 9.96
CA PRO A 65 0.09 16.48 11.10
C PRO A 65 -1.41 16.68 11.33
N GLY A 66 -1.89 16.31 12.53
CA GLY A 66 -3.29 16.43 12.93
C GLY A 66 -4.22 15.32 12.41
N LEU A 67 -3.69 14.35 11.64
CA LEU A 67 -4.44 13.19 11.16
C LEU A 67 -3.87 11.89 11.75
N THR A 68 -2.54 11.72 11.76
CA THR A 68 -1.90 10.54 12.35
C THR A 68 -2.24 10.42 13.83
N GLY A 69 -2.78 9.27 14.23
CA GLY A 69 -3.25 8.98 15.58
C GLY A 69 -4.66 9.51 15.92
N HIS A 70 -5.34 10.19 15.00
CA HIS A 70 -6.62 10.86 15.26
C HIS A 70 -7.71 10.47 14.25
N GLU A 71 -8.37 9.33 14.47
CA GLU A 71 -9.41 8.83 13.54
C GLU A 71 -10.55 9.82 13.32
N ASP A 72 -11.02 10.52 14.39
CA ASP A 72 -12.09 11.53 14.27
C ASP A 72 -11.69 12.70 13.37
N ALA A 73 -10.42 13.13 13.45
CA ALA A 73 -9.90 14.17 12.56
C ALA A 73 -9.83 13.68 11.11
N CYS A 74 -9.49 12.40 10.89
CA CYS A 74 -9.50 11.79 9.56
C CYS A 74 -10.92 11.72 8.99
N VAL A 75 -11.93 11.35 9.80
CA VAL A 75 -13.34 11.36 9.38
C VAL A 75 -13.76 12.76 8.93
N LYS A 76 -13.45 13.78 9.73
CA LYS A 76 -13.77 15.17 9.38
C LYS A 76 -13.06 15.62 8.12
N PHE A 77 -11.75 15.36 8.00
CA PHE A 77 -10.94 15.71 6.83
C PHE A 77 -11.50 15.11 5.54
N LEU A 78 -11.86 13.82 5.55
CA LEU A 78 -12.44 13.13 4.39
C LEU A 78 -13.83 13.67 4.05
N SER A 79 -14.66 13.96 5.08
CA SER A 79 -15.98 14.58 4.90
C SER A 79 -15.88 15.98 4.28
N ASP A 80 -14.95 16.81 4.73
CA ASP A 80 -14.72 18.16 4.19
C ASP A 80 -14.29 18.12 2.70
N LEU A 81 -13.66 17.02 2.27
CA LEU A 81 -13.34 16.75 0.86
C LEU A 81 -14.52 16.18 0.05
N GLY A 82 -15.65 15.88 0.71
CA GLY A 82 -16.80 15.24 0.09
C GLY A 82 -16.54 13.79 -0.32
N ILE A 83 -15.67 13.09 0.42
CA ILE A 83 -15.34 11.67 0.20
C ILE A 83 -16.17 10.82 1.15
N GLU A 84 -17.05 9.99 0.59
CA GLU A 84 -17.84 9.05 1.36
C GLU A 84 -16.96 7.91 1.90
N LEU A 85 -17.14 7.59 3.19
CA LEU A 85 -16.36 6.55 3.89
C LEU A 85 -16.88 5.14 3.65
N LYS A 86 -18.16 5.02 3.28
CA LYS A 86 -18.85 3.74 3.06
C LYS A 86 -19.62 3.74 1.74
N VAL A 87 -19.76 2.55 1.17
CA VAL A 87 -20.76 2.27 0.12
C VAL A 87 -21.61 1.09 0.63
N GLY A 88 -22.88 1.37 0.97
CA GLY A 88 -23.70 0.44 1.75
C GLY A 88 -23.06 0.13 3.10
N GLU A 89 -22.88 -1.15 3.42
CA GLU A 89 -22.25 -1.59 4.66
C GLU A 89 -20.71 -1.69 4.58
N LYS A 90 -20.14 -1.58 3.37
CA LYS A 90 -18.69 -1.74 3.16
C LYS A 90 -17.94 -0.43 3.39
N TRP A 91 -16.92 -0.46 4.24
CA TRP A 91 -15.93 0.61 4.35
C TRP A 91 -15.08 0.69 3.08
N ARG A 92 -14.85 1.91 2.59
CA ARG A 92 -14.04 2.14 1.40
C ARG A 92 -12.55 2.19 1.76
N ALA A 93 -11.76 1.48 0.98
CA ALA A 93 -10.31 1.65 0.91
C ALA A 93 -9.95 2.72 -0.13
N TYR A 94 -8.69 3.15 -0.17
CA TYR A 94 -8.21 4.13 -1.15
C TYR A 94 -8.43 3.68 -2.60
N ASN A 95 -8.25 2.40 -2.87
CA ASN A 95 -8.44 1.87 -4.22
C ASN A 95 -9.91 1.78 -4.67
N ASP A 96 -10.86 1.91 -3.75
CA ASP A 96 -12.29 2.04 -4.09
C ASP A 96 -12.67 3.46 -4.53
N LEU A 97 -11.75 4.44 -4.42
CA LEU A 97 -12.00 5.83 -4.81
C LEU A 97 -11.97 6.00 -6.34
N SER A 98 -12.85 6.85 -6.84
CA SER A 98 -12.78 7.33 -8.23
C SER A 98 -11.50 8.14 -8.48
N PRO A 99 -11.04 8.27 -9.74
CA PRO A 99 -9.86 9.09 -10.05
C PRO A 99 -9.97 10.55 -9.56
N SER A 100 -11.19 11.12 -9.56
CA SER A 100 -11.43 12.48 -9.06
C SER A 100 -11.30 12.58 -7.54
N GLU A 101 -11.80 11.59 -6.79
CA GLU A 101 -11.67 11.53 -5.34
C GLU A 101 -10.21 11.30 -4.94
N LYS A 102 -9.49 10.38 -5.62
CA LYS A 102 -8.05 10.17 -5.43
C LYS A 102 -7.27 11.47 -5.61
N LYS A 103 -7.53 12.19 -6.69
CA LYS A 103 -6.88 13.48 -6.97
C LYS A 103 -7.15 14.49 -5.86
N LYS A 104 -8.41 14.63 -5.40
CA LYS A 104 -8.77 15.52 -4.29
C LYS A 104 -8.01 15.17 -3.02
N LEU A 105 -8.03 13.90 -2.64
CA LEU A 105 -7.37 13.42 -1.41
C LEU A 105 -5.86 13.64 -1.47
N VAL A 106 -5.19 13.22 -2.55
CA VAL A 106 -3.74 13.38 -2.71
C VAL A 106 -3.35 14.87 -2.72
N SER A 107 -4.12 15.73 -3.40
CA SER A 107 -3.84 17.18 -3.43
C SER A 107 -3.98 17.82 -2.04
N ALA A 108 -5.02 17.47 -1.27
CA ALA A 108 -5.22 17.99 0.08
C ALA A 108 -4.14 17.51 1.06
N LEU A 109 -3.71 16.24 0.95
CA LEU A 109 -2.59 15.71 1.76
C LEU A 109 -1.25 16.37 1.39
N ALA A 110 -1.01 16.59 0.10
CA ALA A 110 0.20 17.27 -0.36
C ALA A 110 0.25 18.73 0.14
N GLU A 111 -0.88 19.43 0.11
CA GLU A 111 -1.00 20.78 0.67
C GLU A 111 -0.76 20.79 2.17
N LEU A 112 -1.39 19.87 2.92
CA LEU A 112 -1.20 19.69 4.36
C LEU A 112 0.30 19.51 4.69
N LEU A 113 0.98 18.61 3.98
CA LEU A 113 2.40 18.33 4.19
C LEU A 113 3.30 19.53 3.79
N SER A 114 3.02 20.15 2.66
CA SER A 114 3.78 21.33 2.21
C SER A 114 3.73 22.47 3.22
N VAL A 115 2.55 22.72 3.81
CA VAL A 115 2.33 23.84 4.75
C VAL A 115 2.81 23.50 6.15
N ARG A 116 2.58 22.27 6.61
CA ARG A 116 2.81 21.88 8.01
C ARG A 116 4.14 21.19 8.27
N VAL A 117 4.79 20.65 7.22
CA VAL A 117 6.08 19.95 7.31
C VAL A 117 7.09 20.58 6.36
N SER A 118 7.07 20.20 5.10
CA SER A 118 7.91 20.79 4.05
C SER A 118 7.45 20.34 2.64
N PRO A 119 7.84 21.07 1.58
CA PRO A 119 7.61 20.65 0.20
C PRO A 119 8.23 19.28 -0.12
N GLU A 120 9.37 18.96 0.47
CA GLU A 120 10.05 17.66 0.27
C GLU A 120 9.23 16.51 0.85
N ALA A 121 8.56 16.71 2.01
CA ALA A 121 7.67 15.74 2.60
C ALA A 121 6.44 15.50 1.70
N ALA A 122 5.89 16.57 1.13
CA ALA A 122 4.80 16.45 0.15
C ALA A 122 5.23 15.69 -1.11
N GLY A 123 6.46 15.87 -1.57
CA GLY A 123 7.04 15.14 -2.71
C GLY A 123 7.20 13.63 -2.49
N LYS A 124 7.27 13.18 -1.23
CA LYS A 124 7.36 11.76 -0.88
C LYS A 124 6.00 11.06 -0.77
N LEU A 125 4.91 11.81 -0.84
CA LEU A 125 3.56 11.27 -0.68
C LEU A 125 3.15 10.34 -1.84
N THR A 126 3.68 10.58 -3.03
CA THR A 126 3.38 9.83 -4.25
C THR A 126 4.64 9.28 -4.91
N GLY A 127 4.51 8.15 -5.55
CA GLY A 127 5.62 7.53 -6.30
C GLY A 127 5.19 6.26 -7.01
N ASP A 128 6.16 5.47 -7.44
CA ASP A 128 5.89 4.24 -8.17
C ASP A 128 5.25 3.18 -7.27
N VAL A 129 4.15 2.66 -7.74
CA VAL A 129 3.35 1.61 -7.11
C VAL A 129 3.31 0.40 -8.00
N PHE A 130 3.55 -0.76 -7.42
CA PHE A 130 3.58 -2.04 -8.12
C PHE A 130 2.39 -2.89 -7.67
N THR A 131 1.34 -2.92 -8.51
CA THR A 131 0.12 -3.70 -8.23
C THR A 131 0.28 -5.12 -8.77
N LEU A 132 0.16 -6.12 -7.89
CA LEU A 132 0.30 -7.53 -8.22
C LEU A 132 -1.05 -8.09 -8.70
N LEU A 133 -1.24 -8.16 -10.03
CA LEU A 133 -2.54 -8.45 -10.66
C LEU A 133 -3.04 -9.88 -10.40
N ASN A 134 -2.14 -10.81 -10.06
CA ASN A 134 -2.45 -12.20 -9.75
C ASN A 134 -2.82 -12.42 -8.27
N ARG A 135 -2.77 -11.38 -7.43
CA ARG A 135 -3.07 -11.47 -6.00
C ARG A 135 -4.47 -10.93 -5.70
N PRO A 136 -5.12 -11.39 -4.60
CA PRO A 136 -6.49 -11.00 -4.27
C PRO A 136 -6.62 -9.48 -4.04
N GLU A 137 -7.69 -8.88 -4.56
CA GLU A 137 -8.05 -7.49 -4.29
C GLU A 137 -8.49 -7.32 -2.82
N GLY A 138 -8.31 -6.11 -2.29
CA GLY A 138 -8.67 -5.80 -0.90
C GLY A 138 -7.77 -6.43 0.15
N THR A 139 -6.59 -6.94 -0.25
CA THR A 139 -5.60 -7.54 0.64
C THR A 139 -4.24 -6.86 0.49
N GLU A 140 -3.39 -7.00 1.52
CA GLU A 140 -2.00 -6.55 1.48
C GLU A 140 -1.20 -7.23 0.35
N LEU A 141 -1.64 -8.39 -0.11
CA LEU A 141 -0.96 -9.14 -1.18
C LEU A 141 -1.04 -8.45 -2.54
N ARG A 142 -2.01 -7.53 -2.73
CA ARG A 142 -2.23 -6.84 -4.00
C ARG A 142 -1.19 -5.76 -4.30
N ASP A 143 -0.49 -5.26 -3.30
CA ASP A 143 0.53 -4.22 -3.41
C ASP A 143 1.90 -4.76 -2.99
N ALA A 144 2.94 -4.56 -3.80
CA ALA A 144 4.26 -5.11 -3.52
C ALA A 144 4.87 -4.57 -2.21
N SER A 145 4.60 -3.31 -1.84
CA SER A 145 5.07 -2.71 -0.59
C SER A 145 4.32 -3.27 0.62
N GLU A 146 2.98 -3.37 0.54
CA GLU A 146 2.17 -3.96 1.61
C GLU A 146 2.50 -5.45 1.80
N PHE A 147 2.67 -6.18 0.70
CA PHE A 147 3.04 -7.60 0.75
C PHE A 147 4.43 -7.80 1.35
N SER A 148 5.42 -7.01 0.96
CA SER A 148 6.76 -7.10 1.55
C SER A 148 6.75 -6.79 3.06
N THR A 149 5.94 -5.84 3.50
CA THR A 149 5.75 -5.53 4.93
C THR A 149 5.15 -6.71 5.69
N LEU A 150 4.16 -7.41 5.12
CA LEU A 150 3.61 -8.64 5.68
C LEU A 150 4.68 -9.73 5.83
N LEU A 151 5.50 -9.94 4.79
CA LEU A 151 6.59 -10.92 4.84
C LEU A 151 7.65 -10.55 5.89
N ASN A 152 8.00 -9.27 5.97
CA ASN A 152 8.91 -8.76 6.99
C ASN A 152 8.36 -8.96 8.41
N ALA A 153 7.05 -8.75 8.62
CA ALA A 153 6.40 -9.04 9.89
C ALA A 153 6.51 -10.52 10.26
N CYS A 154 6.29 -11.43 9.31
CA CYS A 154 6.49 -12.87 9.53
C CYS A 154 7.94 -13.18 9.95
N GLY A 155 8.94 -12.61 9.25
CA GLY A 155 10.35 -12.81 9.56
C GLY A 155 10.73 -12.28 10.95
N ARG A 156 10.34 -11.04 11.28
CA ARG A 156 10.63 -10.39 12.58
C ARG A 156 10.02 -11.12 13.77
N ASN A 157 8.87 -11.77 13.58
CA ASN A 157 8.21 -12.57 14.62
C ASN A 157 8.68 -14.04 14.66
N GLY A 158 9.78 -14.40 13.98
CA GLY A 158 10.29 -15.76 13.94
C GLY A 158 9.36 -16.76 13.22
N LYS A 159 8.48 -16.29 12.35
CA LYS A 159 7.49 -17.08 11.60
C LYS A 159 7.82 -17.11 10.09
N ALA A 160 9.12 -17.27 9.75
CA ALA A 160 9.57 -17.26 8.35
C ALA A 160 8.84 -18.30 7.48
N GLU A 161 8.55 -19.49 8.02
CA GLU A 161 7.78 -20.54 7.32
C GLU A 161 6.37 -20.08 6.96
N LEU A 162 5.76 -19.24 7.80
CA LEU A 162 4.46 -18.64 7.52
C LEU A 162 4.56 -17.68 6.32
N GLY A 163 5.60 -16.84 6.28
CA GLY A 163 5.88 -15.97 5.14
C GLY A 163 6.05 -16.75 3.83
N VAL A 164 6.79 -17.86 3.86
CA VAL A 164 6.90 -18.79 2.72
C VAL A 164 5.52 -19.35 2.35
N GLY A 165 4.71 -19.74 3.34
CA GLY A 165 3.33 -20.19 3.11
C GLY A 165 2.46 -19.15 2.40
N VAL A 166 2.58 -17.87 2.78
CA VAL A 166 1.89 -16.75 2.11
C VAL A 166 2.35 -16.62 0.66
N CYS A 167 3.66 -16.65 0.39
CA CYS A 167 4.21 -16.59 -0.97
C CYS A 167 3.65 -17.71 -1.86
N LEU A 168 3.49 -18.91 -1.30
CA LEU A 168 2.98 -20.10 -1.98
C LEU A 168 1.45 -20.21 -1.99
N SER A 169 0.76 -19.19 -1.45
CA SER A 169 -0.71 -19.18 -1.33
C SER A 169 -1.26 -20.41 -0.60
N ARG A 170 -0.57 -20.86 0.45
CA ARG A 170 -1.05 -21.97 1.27
C ARG A 170 -2.29 -21.54 2.08
N PRO A 171 -3.33 -22.39 2.19
CA PRO A 171 -4.53 -22.06 2.95
C PRO A 171 -4.23 -21.62 4.38
N GLY A 172 -4.85 -20.54 4.85
CA GLY A 172 -4.71 -19.99 6.20
C GLY A 172 -3.40 -19.23 6.48
N SER A 173 -2.42 -19.27 5.57
CA SER A 173 -1.13 -18.58 5.81
C SER A 173 -1.27 -17.06 5.77
N TYR A 174 -2.08 -16.54 4.87
CA TYR A 174 -2.32 -15.11 4.78
C TYR A 174 -3.00 -14.56 6.04
N GLU A 175 -4.07 -15.19 6.48
CA GLU A 175 -4.85 -14.79 7.67
C GLU A 175 -3.98 -14.78 8.92
N GLN A 176 -3.13 -15.80 9.10
CA GLN A 176 -2.19 -15.87 10.23
C GLN A 176 -1.08 -14.83 10.10
N GLY A 177 -0.54 -14.62 8.89
CA GLY A 177 0.51 -13.62 8.64
C GLY A 177 0.02 -12.20 8.91
N ARG A 178 -1.22 -11.89 8.51
CA ARG A 178 -1.86 -10.59 8.73
C ARG A 178 -1.97 -10.21 10.20
N LEU A 179 -2.16 -11.17 11.09
CA LEU A 179 -2.19 -10.92 12.54
C LEU A 179 -0.85 -10.43 13.10
N LEU A 180 0.24 -10.56 12.34
CA LEU A 180 1.57 -10.10 12.74
C LEU A 180 1.87 -8.66 12.28
N LEU A 181 0.96 -8.02 11.57
CA LEU A 181 1.06 -6.62 11.15
C LEU A 181 0.61 -5.62 12.24
N ALA A 182 0.10 -6.11 13.37
CA ALA A 182 -0.40 -5.31 14.48
C ALA A 182 0.74 -4.75 15.35
#